data_01e53e195925ac888c8169325154468c
#
_entry.id   01e53e195925ac888c8169325154468c
#
_cell.length_a   1.000
_cell.length_b   1.000
_cell.length_c   1.000
_cell.angle_alpha   90.00
_cell.angle_beta   90.00
_cell.angle_gamma   90.00
#
_symmetry.space_group_name_H-M   'P 1'
#
loop_
_entity.id
_entity.type
_entity.pdbx_description
1 polymer ?
#
loop_
_entity_poly.entity_id
_entity_poly.type
_entity_poly.pdbx_seq_one_letter_code
_entity_poly.pdbx_strand_id
1 'polypeptide(L)'
;IKHYIFCFSFFYLLLKLFSVFLKIFYLPLFCLSITMMIDYFIVEVLNMELTEVTKFRRAVLTGIAKFTWSGNLPEHVYDILYNTVTEDTPRVRCCVHKERAVLKNRIDMALGLQTGINIVDASKKALDRTLPVIDVLPEACDQCPIDKFLVTDACRHCVAHKCINKCPRKAISIYQNRAYIDKTKCVECGICKKSCPFGAIIEVSRPCERSCVLGAITAGADRKAKIDFNKCVQCGACRSACPFGAIDERSAIVQVIKEIKAGKQVYALLAPSFVGQLGLKVTPAQVVAALMKAGFTDVKEVAIGADLTACREAKELMEKVPSEQKYMTS
;
A
#
# COMPACT_ATOMS: atom_id res chain seq x y z
N ILE A 1 -32.20 15.51 1.69
CA ILE A 1 -31.43 14.68 0.71
C ILE A 1 -31.13 15.43 -0.60
N LYS A 2 -31.85 16.53 -0.91
CA LYS A 2 -31.66 17.31 -2.15
C LYS A 2 -30.56 18.41 -2.09
N HIS A 3 -29.98 18.71 -0.93
CA HIS A 3 -29.04 19.83 -0.78
C HIS A 3 -27.55 19.48 -0.93
N TYR A 4 -27.14 18.22 -0.86
CA TYR A 4 -25.71 17.85 -0.95
C TYR A 4 -25.19 17.52 -2.35
N ILE A 5 -26.08 17.27 -3.32
CA ILE A 5 -25.71 17.09 -4.73
C ILE A 5 -25.33 18.43 -5.40
N PHE A 6 -25.74 19.56 -4.82
CA PHE A 6 -25.51 20.89 -5.39
C PHE A 6 -24.08 21.42 -5.17
N CYS A 7 -23.36 20.96 -4.16
CA CYS A 7 -22.05 21.52 -3.82
C CYS A 7 -20.92 21.10 -4.76
N PHE A 8 -20.94 19.86 -5.27
CA PHE A 8 -19.89 19.39 -6.21
C PHE A 8 -20.12 19.90 -7.64
N SER A 9 -21.35 20.01 -8.07
CA SER A 9 -21.70 20.58 -9.38
C SER A 9 -21.43 22.09 -9.42
N PHE A 10 -21.63 22.78 -8.30
CA PHE A 10 -21.38 24.21 -8.16
C PHE A 10 -19.87 24.56 -8.17
N PHE A 11 -19.05 23.71 -7.54
CA PHE A 11 -17.59 23.89 -7.57
C PHE A 11 -16.99 23.64 -8.95
N TYR A 12 -17.50 22.67 -9.69
CA TYR A 12 -17.11 22.38 -11.06
C TYR A 12 -17.59 23.47 -12.04
N LEU A 13 -18.78 24.02 -11.79
CA LEU A 13 -19.33 25.15 -12.57
C LEU A 13 -18.58 26.44 -12.25
N LEU A 14 -18.19 26.68 -10.98
CA LEU A 14 -17.36 27.79 -10.56
C LEU A 14 -15.94 27.73 -11.17
N LEU A 15 -15.31 26.55 -11.23
CA LEU A 15 -14.03 26.36 -11.89
C LEU A 15 -14.12 26.59 -13.39
N LYS A 16 -15.21 26.17 -14.06
CA LYS A 16 -15.44 26.50 -15.49
C LYS A 16 -15.74 27.97 -15.71
N LEU A 17 -16.54 28.60 -14.87
CA LEU A 17 -16.83 30.04 -14.96
C LEU A 17 -15.58 30.88 -14.64
N PHE A 18 -14.75 30.45 -13.69
CA PHE A 18 -13.48 31.09 -13.38
C PHE A 18 -12.47 30.96 -14.52
N SER A 19 -12.44 29.81 -15.19
CA SER A 19 -11.63 29.60 -16.41
C SER A 19 -12.09 30.46 -17.58
N VAL A 20 -13.41 30.68 -17.73
CA VAL A 20 -13.97 31.56 -18.78
C VAL A 20 -13.78 33.03 -18.42
N PHE A 21 -13.88 33.40 -17.13
CA PHE A 21 -13.66 34.78 -16.65
C PHE A 21 -12.20 35.21 -16.77
N LEU A 22 -11.25 34.28 -16.52
CA LEU A 22 -9.81 34.51 -16.70
C LEU A 22 -9.39 34.63 -18.17
N LYS A 23 -10.16 34.06 -19.12
CA LYS A 23 -9.93 34.23 -20.57
C LYS A 23 -10.40 35.56 -21.10
N ILE A 24 -11.25 36.30 -20.37
CA ILE A 24 -11.84 37.57 -20.82
C ILE A 24 -11.06 38.79 -20.30
N PHE A 25 -10.31 38.68 -19.20
CA PHE A 25 -9.53 39.77 -18.63
C PHE A 25 -8.03 39.50 -18.66
N TYR A 26 -7.36 40.12 -19.57
CA TYR A 26 -5.93 40.40 -19.74
C TYR A 26 -4.99 40.00 -18.58
N LEU A 27 -4.45 38.77 -18.60
CA LEU A 27 -3.12 38.42 -18.09
C LEU A 27 -2.56 37.22 -18.87
N PRO A 28 -1.86 37.43 -20.03
CA PRO A 28 -1.63 36.32 -20.96
C PRO A 28 -0.46 35.41 -20.65
N LEU A 29 0.42 35.69 -19.71
CA LEU A 29 1.63 34.85 -19.49
C LEU A 29 1.60 33.97 -18.21
N PHE A 30 0.96 34.42 -17.16
CA PHE A 30 0.93 33.65 -15.91
C PHE A 30 -0.19 32.57 -15.87
N CYS A 31 -1.26 32.83 -16.64
CA CYS A 31 -2.40 31.92 -16.71
C CYS A 31 -2.14 30.71 -17.64
N LEU A 32 -1.29 30.86 -18.68
CA LEU A 32 -0.90 29.72 -19.53
C LEU A 32 -0.09 28.66 -18.76
N SER A 33 0.77 29.08 -17.83
CA SER A 33 1.59 28.13 -17.05
C SER A 33 0.75 27.31 -16.07
N ILE A 34 -0.26 27.91 -15.43
CA ILE A 34 -1.13 27.21 -14.47
C ILE A 34 -2.10 26.27 -15.21
N THR A 35 -2.67 26.72 -16.33
CA THR A 35 -3.57 25.86 -17.14
C THR A 35 -2.80 24.69 -17.75
N MET A 36 -1.60 24.93 -18.29
CA MET A 36 -0.75 23.84 -18.77
C MET A 36 -0.30 22.89 -17.65
N MET A 37 -0.02 23.40 -16.45
CA MET A 37 0.30 22.53 -15.29
C MET A 37 -0.92 21.72 -14.85
N ILE A 38 -2.10 22.30 -14.86
CA ILE A 38 -3.35 21.59 -14.52
C ILE A 38 -3.67 20.55 -15.60
N ASP A 39 -3.56 20.89 -16.87
CA ASP A 39 -3.77 19.96 -17.99
C ASP A 39 -2.70 18.86 -18.00
N TYR A 40 -1.44 19.18 -17.73
CA TYR A 40 -0.36 18.20 -17.59
C TYR A 40 -0.62 17.27 -16.39
N PHE A 41 -0.99 17.82 -15.23
CA PHE A 41 -1.33 17.04 -14.03
C PHE A 41 -2.56 16.14 -14.26
N ILE A 42 -3.59 16.66 -14.96
CA ILE A 42 -4.79 15.88 -15.33
C ILE A 42 -4.41 14.76 -16.30
N VAL A 43 -3.57 15.02 -17.31
CA VAL A 43 -3.11 14.01 -18.28
C VAL A 43 -2.24 12.96 -17.58
N GLU A 44 -1.36 13.36 -16.68
CA GLU A 44 -0.50 12.45 -15.92
C GLU A 44 -1.31 11.58 -14.95
N VAL A 45 -2.31 12.16 -14.27
CA VAL A 45 -3.25 11.42 -13.41
C VAL A 45 -4.16 10.49 -14.24
N LEU A 46 -4.57 10.90 -15.44
CA LEU A 46 -5.38 10.07 -16.36
C LEU A 46 -4.57 8.90 -16.97
N ASN A 47 -3.25 9.05 -17.11
CA ASN A 47 -2.34 8.05 -17.65
C ASN A 47 -1.62 7.23 -16.56
N MET A 48 -2.03 7.33 -15.29
CA MET A 48 -1.43 6.51 -14.23
C MET A 48 -1.56 5.03 -14.55
N GLU A 49 -0.48 4.45 -15.02
CA GLU A 49 -0.38 3.00 -15.18
C GLU A 49 -0.38 2.31 -13.82
N LEU A 50 -1.07 1.19 -13.74
CA LEU A 50 -1.04 0.35 -12.55
C LEU A 50 0.37 -0.17 -12.32
N THR A 51 0.86 -0.06 -11.08
CA THR A 51 2.15 -0.64 -10.71
C THR A 51 2.14 -2.15 -10.95
N GLU A 52 3.30 -2.73 -11.29
CA GLU A 52 3.43 -4.18 -11.50
C GLU A 52 2.95 -4.98 -10.28
N VAL A 53 3.20 -4.49 -9.07
CA VAL A 53 2.67 -5.08 -7.83
C VAL A 53 1.14 -5.14 -7.84
N THR A 54 0.48 -4.08 -8.30
CA THR A 54 -0.99 -4.04 -8.40
C THR A 54 -1.50 -4.97 -9.49
N LYS A 55 -0.80 -5.06 -10.64
CA LYS A 55 -1.14 -5.98 -11.71
C LYS A 55 -1.09 -7.44 -11.24
N PHE A 56 0.00 -7.83 -10.54
CA PHE A 56 0.14 -9.17 -9.97
C PHE A 56 -0.95 -9.48 -8.92
N ARG A 57 -1.25 -8.53 -8.03
CA ARG A 57 -2.34 -8.70 -7.04
C ARG A 57 -3.68 -8.96 -7.70
N ARG A 58 -4.02 -8.15 -8.70
CA ARG A 58 -5.28 -8.29 -9.45
C ARG A 58 -5.34 -9.61 -10.21
N ALA A 59 -4.26 -10.01 -10.88
CA ALA A 59 -4.20 -11.29 -11.61
C ALA A 59 -4.47 -12.47 -10.68
N VAL A 60 -3.82 -12.52 -9.51
CA VAL A 60 -4.03 -13.57 -8.50
C VAL A 60 -5.47 -13.59 -7.99
N LEU A 61 -6.00 -12.46 -7.55
CA LEU A 61 -7.37 -12.41 -7.02
C LEU A 61 -8.41 -12.75 -8.08
N THR A 62 -8.22 -12.30 -9.33
CA THR A 62 -9.11 -12.64 -10.45
C THR A 62 -9.06 -14.13 -10.76
N GLY A 63 -7.87 -14.73 -10.80
CA GLY A 63 -7.72 -16.18 -11.03
C GLY A 63 -8.39 -17.00 -9.93
N ILE A 64 -8.14 -16.66 -8.66
CA ILE A 64 -8.78 -17.33 -7.52
C ILE A 64 -10.31 -17.19 -7.58
N ALA A 65 -10.83 -15.98 -7.85
CA ALA A 65 -12.26 -15.75 -7.98
C ALA A 65 -12.86 -16.61 -9.09
N LYS A 66 -12.25 -16.61 -10.29
CA LYS A 66 -12.70 -17.37 -11.45
C LYS A 66 -12.81 -18.86 -11.14
N PHE A 67 -11.74 -19.46 -10.62
CA PHE A 67 -11.73 -20.92 -10.34
C PHE A 67 -12.56 -21.30 -9.11
N THR A 68 -12.74 -20.38 -8.14
CA THR A 68 -13.69 -20.62 -7.04
C THR A 68 -15.13 -20.58 -7.53
N TRP A 69 -15.46 -19.68 -8.45
CA TRP A 69 -16.78 -19.58 -9.06
C TRP A 69 -17.12 -20.84 -9.87
N SER A 70 -16.18 -21.36 -10.65
CA SER A 70 -16.34 -22.63 -11.41
C SER A 70 -16.30 -23.89 -10.51
N GLY A 71 -15.82 -23.79 -9.28
CA GLY A 71 -15.75 -24.90 -8.31
C GLY A 71 -14.53 -25.82 -8.48
N ASN A 72 -13.58 -25.48 -9.34
CA ASN A 72 -12.40 -26.27 -9.68
C ASN A 72 -11.07 -25.62 -9.25
N LEU A 73 -11.10 -24.77 -8.24
CA LEU A 73 -9.91 -24.06 -7.73
C LEU A 73 -8.72 -24.98 -7.39
N PRO A 74 -8.87 -26.15 -6.71
CA PRO A 74 -7.74 -27.01 -6.39
C PRO A 74 -7.01 -27.57 -7.61
N GLU A 75 -7.72 -27.78 -8.70
CA GLU A 75 -7.20 -28.37 -9.94
C GLU A 75 -6.41 -27.33 -10.75
N HIS A 76 -6.85 -26.05 -10.68
CA HIS A 76 -6.35 -24.96 -11.51
C HIS A 76 -5.55 -23.90 -10.74
N VAL A 77 -5.22 -24.14 -9.48
CA VAL A 77 -4.48 -23.14 -8.67
C VAL A 77 -3.07 -22.88 -9.23
N TYR A 78 -2.44 -23.88 -9.84
CA TYR A 78 -1.15 -23.70 -10.52
C TYR A 78 -1.28 -22.92 -11.83
N ASP A 79 -2.43 -22.98 -12.49
CA ASP A 79 -2.68 -22.20 -13.71
C ASP A 79 -2.66 -20.70 -13.41
N ILE A 80 -3.09 -20.28 -12.20
CA ILE A 80 -2.96 -18.90 -11.77
C ILE A 80 -1.51 -18.45 -11.75
N LEU A 81 -0.61 -19.32 -11.25
CA LEU A 81 0.82 -19.05 -11.19
C LEU A 81 1.43 -18.93 -12.58
N TYR A 82 1.21 -19.94 -13.43
CA TYR A 82 1.84 -20.02 -14.76
C TYR A 82 1.22 -19.05 -15.76
N ASN A 83 -0.08 -18.76 -15.68
CA ASN A 83 -0.72 -17.77 -16.53
C ASN A 83 -0.34 -16.32 -16.15
N THR A 84 0.08 -16.09 -14.90
CA THR A 84 0.53 -14.76 -14.47
C THR A 84 1.99 -14.52 -14.82
N VAL A 85 2.84 -15.56 -14.77
CA VAL A 85 4.26 -15.51 -15.12
C VAL A 85 4.50 -16.55 -16.22
N THR A 86 4.14 -16.18 -17.45
CA THR A 86 4.15 -17.05 -18.63
C THR A 86 5.51 -17.16 -19.30
N GLU A 87 6.31 -16.09 -19.26
CA GLU A 87 7.57 -15.99 -19.97
C GLU A 87 8.72 -16.65 -19.17
N ASP A 88 9.76 -17.07 -19.88
CA ASP A 88 11.01 -17.53 -19.28
C ASP A 88 11.91 -16.37 -18.82
N THR A 89 11.53 -15.13 -19.15
CA THR A 89 12.20 -13.91 -18.72
C THR A 89 11.45 -13.25 -17.56
N PRO A 90 12.13 -12.88 -16.48
CA PRO A 90 11.49 -12.21 -15.35
C PRO A 90 11.10 -10.77 -15.74
N ARG A 91 9.96 -10.28 -15.22
CA ARG A 91 9.51 -8.90 -15.42
C ARG A 91 10.10 -7.93 -14.40
N VAL A 92 10.11 -8.33 -13.13
CA VAL A 92 10.42 -7.44 -12.00
C VAL A 92 11.38 -8.04 -10.97
N ARG A 93 11.77 -9.30 -11.11
CA ARG A 93 12.68 -9.99 -10.20
C ARG A 93 13.94 -10.48 -10.93
N CYS A 94 14.91 -10.95 -10.15
CA CYS A 94 16.18 -11.47 -10.71
C CYS A 94 16.01 -12.65 -11.63
N CYS A 95 14.96 -13.45 -11.44
CA CYS A 95 14.65 -14.62 -12.28
C CYS A 95 13.18 -15.05 -12.14
N VAL A 96 12.71 -15.82 -13.11
CA VAL A 96 11.34 -16.37 -13.14
C VAL A 96 11.03 -17.25 -11.92
N HIS A 97 11.99 -18.01 -11.43
CA HIS A 97 11.80 -18.83 -10.23
C HIS A 97 11.49 -17.99 -9.01
N LYS A 98 12.17 -16.85 -8.84
CA LYS A 98 11.91 -15.89 -7.76
C LYS A 98 10.54 -15.23 -7.89
N GLU A 99 10.16 -14.84 -9.12
CA GLU A 99 8.81 -14.30 -9.35
C GLU A 99 7.73 -15.30 -8.99
N ARG A 100 7.87 -16.55 -9.43
CA ARG A 100 6.93 -17.63 -9.12
C ARG A 100 6.88 -17.94 -7.62
N ALA A 101 8.00 -17.93 -6.92
CA ALA A 101 8.05 -18.10 -5.46
C ALA A 101 7.29 -16.98 -4.72
N VAL A 102 7.50 -15.72 -5.10
CA VAL A 102 6.75 -14.58 -4.56
C VAL A 102 5.26 -14.70 -4.86
N LEU A 103 4.92 -15.10 -6.09
CA LEU A 103 3.53 -15.24 -6.51
C LEU A 103 2.82 -16.38 -5.76
N LYS A 104 3.52 -17.49 -5.49
CA LYS A 104 3.01 -18.58 -4.66
C LYS A 104 2.63 -18.09 -3.27
N ASN A 105 3.52 -17.38 -2.57
CA ASN A 105 3.22 -16.80 -1.26
C ASN A 105 2.03 -15.81 -1.32
N ARG A 106 1.88 -15.08 -2.43
CA ARG A 106 0.74 -14.19 -2.66
C ARG A 106 -0.57 -14.96 -2.86
N ILE A 107 -0.52 -16.11 -3.53
CA ILE A 107 -1.68 -17.01 -3.66
C ILE A 107 -2.09 -17.53 -2.28
N ASP A 108 -1.15 -17.97 -1.43
CA ASP A 108 -1.45 -18.43 -0.07
C ASP A 108 -2.19 -17.33 0.72
N MET A 109 -1.69 -16.08 0.67
CA MET A 109 -2.33 -14.93 1.32
C MET A 109 -3.73 -14.64 0.73
N ALA A 110 -3.88 -14.72 -0.58
CA ALA A 110 -5.15 -14.50 -1.25
C ALA A 110 -6.18 -15.61 -0.96
N LEU A 111 -5.72 -16.81 -0.60
CA LEU A 111 -6.54 -17.90 -0.07
C LEU A 111 -6.87 -17.72 1.43
N GLY A 112 -6.31 -16.71 2.09
CA GLY A 112 -6.55 -16.42 3.51
C GLY A 112 -5.71 -17.24 4.47
N LEU A 113 -4.61 -17.82 4.02
CA LEU A 113 -3.78 -18.75 4.79
C LEU A 113 -2.38 -18.19 5.09
N GLN A 114 -1.62 -18.92 5.88
CA GLN A 114 -0.21 -18.63 6.12
C GLN A 114 0.61 -18.94 4.85
N THR A 115 1.66 -18.16 4.60
CA THR A 115 2.58 -18.38 3.49
C THR A 115 3.43 -19.64 3.65
N GLY A 116 3.82 -20.26 2.54
CA GLY A 116 4.72 -21.42 2.53
C GLY A 116 4.04 -22.79 2.58
N ILE A 117 2.72 -22.84 2.46
CA ILE A 117 1.95 -24.08 2.36
C ILE A 117 1.98 -24.58 0.89
N ASN A 118 1.74 -25.87 0.66
CA ASN A 118 1.49 -26.35 -0.69
C ASN A 118 0.19 -25.71 -1.22
N ILE A 119 0.25 -25.05 -2.39
CA ILE A 119 -0.89 -24.25 -2.88
C ILE A 119 -2.13 -25.08 -3.21
N VAL A 120 -1.96 -26.37 -3.57
CA VAL A 120 -3.10 -27.30 -3.76
C VAL A 120 -3.75 -27.61 -2.42
N ASP A 121 -2.96 -27.92 -1.40
CA ASP A 121 -3.48 -28.18 -0.07
C ASP A 121 -4.10 -26.90 0.54
N ALA A 122 -3.48 -25.75 0.27
CA ALA A 122 -4.01 -24.45 0.65
C ALA A 122 -5.39 -24.19 0.03
N SER A 123 -5.57 -24.50 -1.25
CA SER A 123 -6.83 -24.26 -1.98
C SER A 123 -8.02 -25.09 -1.43
N LYS A 124 -7.75 -26.19 -0.73
CA LYS A 124 -8.75 -27.05 -0.09
C LYS A 124 -9.10 -26.62 1.34
N LYS A 125 -8.22 -25.84 1.99
CA LYS A 125 -8.43 -25.41 3.39
C LYS A 125 -9.48 -24.32 3.50
N ALA A 126 -10.09 -24.25 4.69
CA ALA A 126 -10.94 -23.12 5.06
C ALA A 126 -10.10 -21.92 5.46
N LEU A 127 -10.69 -20.72 5.35
CA LEU A 127 -10.09 -19.47 5.82
C LEU A 127 -9.73 -19.57 7.31
N ASP A 128 -8.50 -19.27 7.64
CA ASP A 128 -8.06 -19.14 9.02
C ASP A 128 -8.27 -17.70 9.51
N ARG A 129 -9.32 -17.50 10.29
CA ARG A 129 -9.69 -16.20 10.85
C ARG A 129 -8.82 -15.76 12.04
N THR A 130 -7.98 -16.64 12.56
CA THR A 130 -7.06 -16.33 13.68
C THR A 130 -5.82 -15.60 13.20
N LEU A 131 -5.49 -15.71 11.91
CA LEU A 131 -4.34 -15.06 11.32
C LEU A 131 -4.57 -13.55 11.12
N PRO A 132 -3.53 -12.73 11.30
CA PRO A 132 -3.62 -11.29 11.04
C PRO A 132 -3.87 -11.01 9.55
N VAL A 133 -4.60 -9.93 9.26
CA VAL A 133 -4.94 -9.54 7.87
C VAL A 133 -3.68 -9.16 7.08
N ILE A 134 -2.74 -8.44 7.70
CA ILE A 134 -1.50 -7.98 7.05
C ILE A 134 -0.35 -8.90 7.44
N ASP A 135 0.44 -9.34 6.47
CA ASP A 135 1.65 -10.11 6.73
C ASP A 135 2.74 -9.86 5.69
N VAL A 136 3.94 -10.34 5.97
CA VAL A 136 5.12 -10.21 5.10
C VAL A 136 5.23 -11.45 4.22
N LEU A 137 5.44 -11.23 2.93
CA LEU A 137 5.84 -12.26 1.96
C LEU A 137 7.36 -12.42 2.04
N PRO A 138 7.88 -13.50 2.66
CA PRO A 138 9.32 -13.62 2.92
C PRO A 138 10.16 -13.61 1.64
N GLU A 139 9.64 -14.19 0.56
CA GLU A 139 10.31 -14.27 -0.72
C GLU A 139 10.40 -12.94 -1.47
N ALA A 140 9.56 -11.97 -1.11
CA ALA A 140 9.56 -10.64 -1.71
C ALA A 140 10.35 -9.60 -0.88
N CYS A 141 10.69 -9.92 0.38
CA CYS A 141 11.33 -8.99 1.32
C CYS A 141 12.86 -9.17 1.35
N ASP A 142 13.54 -8.90 0.23
CA ASP A 142 14.97 -9.18 0.04
C ASP A 142 15.78 -8.02 -0.57
N GLN A 143 15.15 -6.95 -1.03
CA GLN A 143 15.80 -5.86 -1.79
C GLN A 143 16.07 -4.58 -0.97
N CYS A 144 15.55 -4.49 0.24
CA CYS A 144 15.78 -3.31 1.07
C CYS A 144 17.23 -3.25 1.56
N PRO A 145 17.81 -2.04 1.66
CA PRO A 145 19.12 -1.87 2.26
C PRO A 145 19.15 -2.47 3.66
N ILE A 146 20.24 -3.18 3.93
CA ILE A 146 20.46 -3.85 5.20
C ILE A 146 21.02 -2.87 6.22
N ASP A 147 21.86 -1.97 5.72
CA ASP A 147 22.65 -1.04 6.50
C ASP A 147 21.93 0.29 6.64
N LYS A 148 21.86 0.79 7.86
CA LYS A 148 21.23 2.06 8.16
C LYS A 148 21.99 3.26 7.57
N PHE A 149 23.32 3.17 7.49
CA PHE A 149 24.15 4.24 6.94
C PHE A 149 24.94 3.76 5.73
N LEU A 150 24.81 4.52 4.63
CA LEU A 150 25.48 4.28 3.36
C LEU A 150 26.30 5.49 2.96
N VAL A 151 27.48 5.25 2.37
CA VAL A 151 28.30 6.29 1.75
C VAL A 151 27.91 6.39 0.28
N THR A 152 27.52 7.58 -0.15
CA THR A 152 27.13 7.87 -1.54
C THR A 152 28.31 8.36 -2.37
N ASP A 153 28.12 8.49 -3.68
CA ASP A 153 29.12 9.03 -4.62
C ASP A 153 29.44 10.52 -4.38
N ALA A 154 28.67 11.21 -3.53
CA ALA A 154 29.00 12.54 -3.05
C ALA A 154 30.24 12.59 -2.13
N CYS A 155 30.83 11.45 -1.75
CA CYS A 155 32.05 11.41 -0.97
C CYS A 155 33.24 11.96 -1.77
N ARG A 156 33.87 13.02 -1.24
CA ARG A 156 34.99 13.72 -1.89
C ARG A 156 36.36 13.33 -1.36
N HIS A 157 36.47 12.25 -0.60
CA HIS A 157 37.71 11.81 0.00
C HIS A 157 38.48 12.98 0.68
N CYS A 158 37.76 13.76 1.50
CA CYS A 158 38.32 15.00 2.09
C CYS A 158 39.45 14.71 3.07
N VAL A 159 40.48 15.54 3.06
CA VAL A 159 41.70 15.40 3.90
C VAL A 159 41.37 15.44 5.41
N ALA A 160 40.33 16.17 5.78
CA ALA A 160 39.94 16.31 7.19
C ALA A 160 39.41 15.01 7.84
N HIS A 161 38.96 14.04 7.03
CA HIS A 161 38.48 12.71 7.45
C HIS A 161 37.58 12.73 8.70
N LYS A 162 36.71 13.75 8.82
CA LYS A 162 35.83 13.95 10.01
C LYS A 162 34.99 12.74 10.36
N CYS A 163 34.50 12.02 9.35
CA CYS A 163 33.70 10.81 9.54
C CYS A 163 34.53 9.67 10.16
N ILE A 164 35.82 9.53 9.76
CA ILE A 164 36.73 8.52 10.28
C ILE A 164 37.15 8.87 11.71
N ASN A 165 37.64 10.11 11.91
CA ASN A 165 38.17 10.57 13.19
C ASN A 165 37.12 10.59 14.31
N LYS A 166 35.85 10.86 13.97
CA LYS A 166 34.74 10.88 14.93
C LYS A 166 34.04 9.53 15.13
N CYS A 167 34.47 8.49 14.41
CA CYS A 167 33.84 7.18 14.57
C CYS A 167 34.34 6.49 15.86
N PRO A 168 33.51 6.29 16.90
CA PRO A 168 33.92 5.71 18.16
C PRO A 168 34.37 4.24 18.03
N ARG A 169 33.85 3.54 17.00
CA ARG A 169 34.17 2.13 16.73
C ARG A 169 35.27 1.95 15.67
N LYS A 170 35.83 3.07 15.16
CA LYS A 170 36.82 3.03 14.06
C LYS A 170 36.38 2.14 12.88
N ALA A 171 35.05 2.17 12.60
CA ALA A 171 34.43 1.36 11.58
C ALA A 171 34.51 1.97 10.16
N ILE A 172 35.21 3.11 9.99
CA ILE A 172 35.28 3.79 8.69
C ILE A 172 36.74 3.83 8.23
N SER A 173 36.96 3.39 7.02
CA SER A 173 38.25 3.43 6.32
C SER A 173 38.07 4.05 4.93
N ILE A 174 39.19 4.30 4.24
CA ILE A 174 39.16 4.71 2.84
C ILE A 174 39.44 3.47 1.98
N TYR A 175 38.59 3.28 1.00
CA TYR A 175 38.72 2.27 -0.03
C TYR A 175 38.36 2.87 -1.38
N GLN A 176 39.21 2.70 -2.38
CA GLN A 176 39.00 3.26 -3.74
C GLN A 176 38.62 4.76 -3.74
N ASN A 177 39.39 5.59 -3.04
CA ASN A 177 39.19 7.04 -2.91
C ASN A 177 37.84 7.44 -2.31
N ARG A 178 37.25 6.58 -1.49
CA ARG A 178 35.94 6.78 -0.91
C ARG A 178 35.91 6.24 0.52
N ALA A 179 35.14 6.87 1.38
CA ALA A 179 34.90 6.31 2.71
C ALA A 179 34.09 5.01 2.60
N TYR A 180 34.53 4.00 3.31
CA TYR A 180 33.86 2.70 3.43
C TYR A 180 33.50 2.44 4.89
N ILE A 181 32.30 2.00 5.16
CA ILE A 181 31.83 1.66 6.50
C ILE A 181 31.88 0.14 6.67
N ASP A 182 32.78 -0.34 7.55
CA ASP A 182 32.83 -1.74 7.95
C ASP A 182 31.62 -2.09 8.80
N LYS A 183 30.73 -2.90 8.22
CA LYS A 183 29.45 -3.27 8.82
C LYS A 183 29.58 -4.15 10.04
N THR A 184 30.66 -4.90 10.15
CA THR A 184 30.95 -5.76 11.33
C THR A 184 31.30 -4.96 12.57
N LYS A 185 31.87 -3.78 12.38
CA LYS A 185 32.28 -2.85 13.47
C LYS A 185 31.27 -1.73 13.72
N CYS A 186 30.43 -1.43 12.75
CA CYS A 186 29.48 -0.32 12.81
C CYS A 186 28.33 -0.60 13.78
N VAL A 187 28.13 0.31 14.74
CA VAL A 187 27.01 0.26 15.71
C VAL A 187 25.87 1.23 15.33
N GLU A 188 25.85 1.73 14.10
CA GLU A 188 24.77 2.55 13.53
C GLU A 188 24.40 3.81 14.34
N CYS A 189 25.38 4.43 15.03
CA CYS A 189 25.15 5.60 15.89
C CYS A 189 24.89 6.93 15.13
N GLY A 190 25.19 7.01 13.84
CA GLY A 190 24.91 8.19 12.99
C GLY A 190 25.88 9.37 13.14
N ILE A 191 26.94 9.29 13.96
CA ILE A 191 27.90 10.37 14.16
C ILE A 191 28.60 10.75 12.85
N CYS A 192 28.94 9.75 12.02
CA CYS A 192 29.56 9.95 10.71
C CYS A 192 28.70 10.77 9.76
N LYS A 193 27.37 10.52 9.73
CA LYS A 193 26.41 11.29 8.94
C LYS A 193 26.44 12.76 9.36
N LYS A 194 26.35 13.05 10.67
CA LYS A 194 26.36 14.41 11.21
C LYS A 194 27.71 15.11 10.99
N SER A 195 28.78 14.36 10.87
CA SER A 195 30.14 14.90 10.75
C SER A 195 30.58 15.16 9.31
N CYS A 196 29.90 14.62 8.32
CA CYS A 196 30.25 14.76 6.92
C CYS A 196 29.82 16.13 6.39
N PRO A 197 30.77 17.02 5.99
CA PRO A 197 30.43 18.36 5.49
C PRO A 197 29.75 18.32 4.11
N PHE A 198 29.91 17.22 3.37
CA PHE A 198 29.30 17.03 2.04
C PHE A 198 27.96 16.29 2.07
N GLY A 199 27.47 15.89 3.24
CA GLY A 199 26.26 15.09 3.32
C GLY A 199 26.34 13.71 2.62
N ALA A 200 27.57 13.25 2.35
CA ALA A 200 27.83 12.04 1.57
C ALA A 200 27.44 10.74 2.30
N ILE A 201 27.17 10.79 3.60
CA ILE A 201 26.71 9.65 4.38
C ILE A 201 25.22 9.84 4.68
N ILE A 202 24.41 9.00 4.06
CA ILE A 202 22.97 9.04 4.20
C ILE A 202 22.46 7.97 5.16
N GLU A 203 21.36 8.26 5.82
CA GLU A 203 20.62 7.29 6.62
C GLU A 203 19.50 6.70 5.75
N VAL A 204 19.47 5.40 5.64
CA VAL A 204 18.47 4.66 4.87
C VAL A 204 17.61 3.87 5.84
N SER A 205 16.31 4.14 5.80
CA SER A 205 15.32 3.38 6.56
C SER A 205 14.38 2.67 5.59
N ARG A 206 13.89 1.51 5.98
CA ARG A 206 12.91 0.78 5.17
C ARG A 206 11.61 1.56 5.07
N PRO A 207 11.03 1.66 3.87
CA PRO A 207 9.76 2.39 3.72
C PRO A 207 8.63 1.88 4.64
N CYS A 208 8.55 0.56 4.87
CA CYS A 208 7.56 -0.04 5.76
C CYS A 208 7.78 0.33 7.23
N GLU A 209 9.03 0.38 7.71
CA GLU A 209 9.36 0.82 9.09
C GLU A 209 9.01 2.29 9.26
N ARG A 210 9.38 3.13 8.29
CA ARG A 210 9.13 4.57 8.34
C ARG A 210 7.64 4.93 8.27
N SER A 211 6.84 4.13 7.57
CA SER A 211 5.38 4.35 7.45
C SER A 211 4.60 3.86 8.67
N CYS A 212 5.23 3.05 9.55
CA CYS A 212 4.55 2.51 10.72
C CYS A 212 4.65 3.47 11.90
N VAL A 213 3.60 4.26 12.15
CA VAL A 213 3.54 5.23 13.25
C VAL A 213 3.71 4.56 14.62
N LEU A 214 3.22 3.32 14.77
CA LEU A 214 3.30 2.56 16.02
C LEU A 214 4.64 1.84 16.23
N GLY A 215 5.57 1.92 15.26
CA GLY A 215 6.83 1.19 15.34
C GLY A 215 6.68 -0.33 15.42
N ALA A 216 5.60 -0.87 14.88
CA ALA A 216 5.30 -2.30 14.90
C ALA A 216 6.13 -3.12 13.90
N ILE A 217 6.95 -2.48 13.04
CA ILE A 217 7.74 -3.16 12.01
C ILE A 217 9.22 -2.93 12.29
N THR A 218 9.96 -4.02 12.33
CA THR A 218 11.41 -4.03 12.53
C THR A 218 12.08 -5.01 11.57
N ALA A 219 13.39 -4.91 11.41
CA ALA A 219 14.18 -5.94 10.72
C ALA A 219 14.34 -7.17 11.61
N GLY A 220 13.99 -8.35 11.09
CA GLY A 220 14.29 -9.63 11.73
C GLY A 220 15.77 -9.99 11.65
N ALA A 221 16.17 -11.08 12.33
CA ALA A 221 17.55 -11.60 12.28
C ALA A 221 17.95 -12.04 10.85
N ASP A 222 16.99 -12.49 10.07
CA ASP A 222 17.12 -12.83 8.63
C ASP A 222 17.10 -11.60 7.72
N ARG A 223 17.10 -10.40 8.34
CA ARG A 223 17.05 -9.10 7.66
C ARG A 223 15.77 -8.85 6.84
N LYS A 224 14.74 -9.67 6.99
CA LYS A 224 13.41 -9.44 6.46
C LYS A 224 12.60 -8.59 7.42
N ALA A 225 11.56 -7.93 6.93
CA ALA A 225 10.64 -7.20 7.80
C ALA A 225 9.87 -8.18 8.69
N LYS A 226 9.75 -7.85 9.97
CA LYS A 226 8.97 -8.59 10.96
C LYS A 226 7.96 -7.66 11.59
N ILE A 227 6.71 -8.11 11.67
CA ILE A 227 5.60 -7.36 12.27
C ILE A 227 5.37 -7.87 13.70
N ASP A 228 5.40 -6.96 14.66
CA ASP A 228 4.97 -7.21 16.03
C ASP A 228 3.45 -7.03 16.11
N PHE A 229 2.71 -8.12 16.11
CA PHE A 229 1.25 -8.10 16.11
C PHE A 229 0.63 -7.62 17.44
N ASN A 230 1.41 -7.52 18.53
CA ASN A 230 0.94 -6.90 19.75
C ASN A 230 0.82 -5.36 19.64
N LYS A 231 1.57 -4.77 18.70
CA LYS A 231 1.54 -3.33 18.43
C LYS A 231 0.79 -2.99 17.13
N CYS A 232 0.63 -3.97 16.24
CA CYS A 232 0.09 -3.76 14.91
C CYS A 232 -1.44 -3.65 14.94
N VAL A 233 -1.98 -2.52 14.49
CA VAL A 233 -3.43 -2.29 14.31
C VAL A 233 -3.91 -2.63 12.89
N GLN A 234 -3.09 -3.27 12.09
CA GLN A 234 -3.41 -3.76 10.74
C GLN A 234 -3.94 -2.69 9.76
N CYS A 235 -3.50 -1.45 9.91
CA CYS A 235 -3.95 -0.29 9.11
C CYS A 235 -3.51 -0.32 7.63
N GLY A 236 -2.55 -1.16 7.24
CA GLY A 236 -2.09 -1.31 5.85
C GLY A 236 -1.11 -0.25 5.35
N ALA A 237 -0.69 0.74 6.13
CA ALA A 237 0.25 1.79 5.71
C ALA A 237 1.58 1.20 5.18
N CYS A 238 2.09 0.17 5.84
CA CYS A 238 3.29 -0.55 5.42
C CYS A 238 3.14 -1.27 4.08
N ARG A 239 1.93 -1.78 3.76
CA ARG A 239 1.61 -2.40 2.48
C ARG A 239 1.70 -1.38 1.34
N SER A 240 1.14 -0.20 1.56
CA SER A 240 1.16 0.88 0.57
C SER A 240 2.57 1.46 0.39
N ALA A 241 3.36 1.53 1.45
CA ALA A 241 4.71 2.07 1.42
C ALA A 241 5.74 1.11 0.82
N CYS A 242 5.47 -0.21 0.73
CA CYS A 242 6.44 -1.19 0.25
C CYS A 242 6.55 -1.19 -1.28
N PRO A 243 7.66 -0.69 -1.88
CA PRO A 243 7.81 -0.65 -3.34
C PRO A 243 7.99 -2.04 -3.97
N PHE A 244 8.36 -3.02 -3.17
CA PHE A 244 8.56 -4.41 -3.63
C PHE A 244 7.31 -5.27 -3.50
N GLY A 245 6.21 -4.73 -2.93
CA GLY A 245 5.00 -5.49 -2.66
C GLY A 245 5.24 -6.69 -1.75
N ALA A 246 6.21 -6.57 -0.83
CA ALA A 246 6.57 -7.62 0.11
C ALA A 246 5.63 -7.71 1.32
N ILE A 247 4.70 -6.80 1.46
CA ILE A 247 3.65 -6.84 2.47
C ILE A 247 2.32 -6.89 1.76
N ASP A 248 1.49 -7.85 2.14
CA ASP A 248 0.19 -8.04 1.52
C ASP A 248 -0.90 -8.36 2.54
N GLU A 249 -2.12 -8.39 2.07
CA GLU A 249 -3.30 -8.68 2.88
C GLU A 249 -3.83 -10.09 2.60
N ARG A 250 -4.33 -10.74 3.65
CA ARG A 250 -5.10 -11.98 3.52
C ARG A 250 -6.51 -11.66 3.06
N SER A 251 -6.96 -12.40 2.06
CA SER A 251 -8.27 -12.22 1.46
C SER A 251 -9.24 -13.30 1.93
N ALA A 252 -10.50 -12.92 2.07
CA ALA A 252 -11.60 -13.85 2.31
C ALA A 252 -12.41 -14.16 1.03
N ILE A 253 -11.86 -13.85 -0.15
CA ILE A 253 -12.58 -13.93 -1.44
C ILE A 253 -13.18 -15.31 -1.71
N VAL A 254 -12.45 -16.38 -1.37
CA VAL A 254 -12.92 -17.77 -1.56
C VAL A 254 -14.13 -18.04 -0.68
N GLN A 255 -14.09 -17.61 0.59
CA GLN A 255 -15.19 -17.79 1.53
C GLN A 255 -16.42 -16.99 1.10
N VAL A 256 -16.24 -15.72 0.71
CA VAL A 256 -17.33 -14.86 0.23
C VAL A 256 -18.02 -15.49 -0.98
N ILE A 257 -17.26 -15.97 -1.97
CA ILE A 257 -17.85 -16.62 -3.15
C ILE A 257 -18.61 -17.90 -2.77
N LYS A 258 -18.07 -18.72 -1.86
CA LYS A 258 -18.76 -19.93 -1.38
C LYS A 258 -20.07 -19.61 -0.69
N GLU A 259 -20.13 -18.57 0.15
CA GLU A 259 -21.34 -18.14 0.84
C GLU A 259 -22.40 -17.61 -0.14
N ILE A 260 -21.99 -16.82 -1.16
CA ILE A 260 -22.88 -16.36 -2.22
C ILE A 260 -23.45 -17.54 -3.01
N LYS A 261 -22.59 -18.51 -3.40
CA LYS A 261 -23.02 -19.72 -4.12
C LYS A 261 -23.95 -20.61 -3.29
N ALA A 262 -23.82 -20.59 -1.97
CA ALA A 262 -24.72 -21.30 -1.06
C ALA A 262 -26.05 -20.58 -0.85
N GLY A 263 -26.30 -19.46 -1.56
CA GLY A 263 -27.56 -18.70 -1.46
C GLY A 263 -27.71 -17.90 -0.17
N LYS A 264 -26.63 -17.70 0.60
CA LYS A 264 -26.69 -16.88 1.80
C LYS A 264 -26.74 -15.40 1.47
N GLN A 265 -27.35 -14.62 2.36
CA GLN A 265 -27.36 -13.17 2.24
C GLN A 265 -25.96 -12.61 2.59
N VAL A 266 -25.28 -12.03 1.62
CA VAL A 266 -23.96 -11.43 1.76
C VAL A 266 -24.03 -9.95 1.41
N TYR A 267 -23.61 -9.11 2.34
CA TYR A 267 -23.62 -7.64 2.19
C TYR A 267 -22.20 -7.12 1.96
N ALA A 268 -22.05 -6.19 1.03
CA ALA A 268 -20.78 -5.50 0.81
C ALA A 268 -20.76 -4.15 1.54
N LEU A 269 -19.69 -3.89 2.30
CA LEU A 269 -19.41 -2.60 2.90
C LEU A 269 -18.24 -1.96 2.16
N LEU A 270 -18.49 -0.82 1.51
CA LEU A 270 -17.46 -0.09 0.76
C LEU A 270 -16.84 1.01 1.61
N ALA A 271 -15.53 0.94 1.81
CA ALA A 271 -14.78 2.04 2.40
C ALA A 271 -14.74 3.24 1.44
N PRO A 272 -14.79 4.51 1.92
CA PRO A 272 -14.77 5.70 1.06
C PRO A 272 -13.59 5.76 0.08
N SER A 273 -12.46 5.15 0.44
CA SER A 273 -11.25 5.09 -0.38
C SER A 273 -11.36 4.19 -1.62
N PHE A 274 -12.50 3.53 -1.88
CA PHE A 274 -12.65 2.69 -3.08
C PHE A 274 -12.70 3.50 -4.38
N VAL A 275 -13.07 4.77 -4.29
CA VAL A 275 -13.17 5.67 -5.44
C VAL A 275 -11.81 5.85 -6.11
N GLY A 276 -11.74 5.65 -7.41
CA GLY A 276 -10.50 5.75 -8.19
C GLY A 276 -9.60 4.50 -8.17
N GLN A 277 -9.79 3.55 -7.26
CA GLN A 277 -8.95 2.33 -7.20
C GLN A 277 -9.10 1.41 -8.42
N LEU A 278 -10.24 1.45 -9.10
CA LEU A 278 -10.51 0.67 -10.32
C LEU A 278 -10.25 1.47 -11.60
N GLY A 279 -9.73 2.68 -11.46
CA GLY A 279 -9.48 3.64 -12.54
C GLY A 279 -10.43 4.83 -12.48
N LEU A 280 -9.95 5.98 -12.97
CA LEU A 280 -10.69 7.25 -12.89
C LEU A 280 -12.00 7.29 -13.70
N LYS A 281 -12.13 6.38 -14.68
CA LYS A 281 -13.34 6.26 -15.51
C LYS A 281 -14.43 5.41 -14.87
N VAL A 282 -14.13 4.70 -13.78
CA VAL A 282 -15.09 3.83 -13.08
C VAL A 282 -15.80 4.65 -12.01
N THR A 283 -17.11 4.82 -12.19
CA THR A 283 -17.94 5.54 -11.24
C THR A 283 -18.33 4.68 -10.03
N PRO A 284 -18.61 5.27 -8.86
CA PRO A 284 -19.12 4.55 -7.69
C PRO A 284 -20.35 3.69 -8.00
N ALA A 285 -21.29 4.21 -8.80
CA ALA A 285 -22.48 3.47 -9.21
C ALA A 285 -22.17 2.21 -10.03
N GLN A 286 -21.14 2.26 -10.88
CA GLN A 286 -20.68 1.07 -11.62
C GLN A 286 -20.09 0.02 -10.69
N VAL A 287 -19.35 0.42 -9.64
CA VAL A 287 -18.81 -0.51 -8.63
C VAL A 287 -19.93 -1.20 -7.87
N VAL A 288 -20.92 -0.43 -7.40
CA VAL A 288 -22.12 -0.96 -6.73
C VAL A 288 -22.85 -1.95 -7.65
N ALA A 289 -23.12 -1.56 -8.90
CA ALA A 289 -23.79 -2.43 -9.86
C ALA A 289 -23.00 -3.72 -10.17
N ALA A 290 -21.68 -3.64 -10.23
CA ALA A 290 -20.81 -4.81 -10.42
C ALA A 290 -20.90 -5.78 -9.24
N LEU A 291 -20.88 -5.27 -8.01
CA LEU A 291 -21.01 -6.09 -6.80
C LEU A 291 -22.39 -6.75 -6.71
N MET A 292 -23.47 -6.01 -7.04
CA MET A 292 -24.81 -6.60 -7.12
C MET A 292 -24.88 -7.73 -8.16
N LYS A 293 -24.28 -7.52 -9.34
CA LYS A 293 -24.18 -8.58 -10.37
C LYS A 293 -23.32 -9.77 -9.93
N ALA A 294 -22.33 -9.54 -9.07
CA ALA A 294 -21.51 -10.60 -8.48
C ALA A 294 -22.26 -11.43 -7.41
N GLY A 295 -23.51 -11.07 -7.09
CA GLY A 295 -24.38 -11.84 -6.20
C GLY A 295 -24.43 -11.35 -4.75
N PHE A 296 -23.89 -10.15 -4.44
CA PHE A 296 -24.13 -9.53 -3.15
C PHE A 296 -25.61 -9.12 -3.01
N THR A 297 -26.16 -9.33 -1.82
CA THR A 297 -27.55 -8.99 -1.51
C THR A 297 -27.78 -7.49 -1.51
N ASP A 298 -26.84 -6.72 -0.98
CA ASP A 298 -26.86 -5.26 -0.98
C ASP A 298 -25.44 -4.70 -0.80
N VAL A 299 -25.25 -3.43 -1.16
CA VAL A 299 -23.98 -2.72 -1.08
C VAL A 299 -24.18 -1.41 -0.35
N LYS A 300 -23.47 -1.20 0.75
CA LYS A 300 -23.53 0.03 1.56
C LYS A 300 -22.17 0.69 1.65
N GLU A 301 -22.14 2.01 1.65
CA GLU A 301 -20.94 2.77 1.95
C GLU A 301 -20.78 2.91 3.48
N VAL A 302 -19.57 2.67 3.96
CA VAL A 302 -19.23 2.80 5.40
C VAL A 302 -19.44 4.24 5.90
N ALA A 303 -19.35 5.23 5.01
CA ALA A 303 -19.64 6.63 5.32
C ALA A 303 -21.03 6.86 5.94
N ILE A 304 -22.03 6.05 5.56
CA ILE A 304 -23.37 6.10 6.18
C ILE A 304 -23.30 5.79 7.68
N GLY A 305 -22.43 4.84 8.06
CA GLY A 305 -22.20 4.50 9.47
C GLY A 305 -21.56 5.66 10.23
N ALA A 306 -20.58 6.34 9.61
CA ALA A 306 -19.95 7.53 10.19
C ALA A 306 -20.95 8.66 10.42
N ASP A 307 -21.85 8.93 9.46
CA ASP A 307 -22.91 9.94 9.62
C ASP A 307 -23.85 9.60 10.77
N LEU A 308 -24.26 8.34 10.89
CA LEU A 308 -25.09 7.86 12.01
C LEU A 308 -24.38 8.00 13.37
N THR A 309 -23.09 7.70 13.41
CA THR A 309 -22.27 7.85 14.63
C THR A 309 -22.18 9.33 15.01
N ALA A 310 -21.84 10.20 14.05
CA ALA A 310 -21.75 11.64 14.29
C ALA A 310 -23.09 12.22 14.81
N CYS A 311 -24.22 11.80 14.25
CA CYS A 311 -25.54 12.21 14.74
C CYS A 311 -25.80 11.75 16.18
N ARG A 312 -25.41 10.53 16.54
CA ARG A 312 -25.57 10.01 17.90
C ARG A 312 -24.66 10.72 18.89
N GLU A 313 -23.40 10.92 18.54
CA GLU A 313 -22.42 11.65 19.37
C GLU A 313 -22.85 13.10 19.60
N ALA A 314 -23.35 13.78 18.56
CA ALA A 314 -23.89 15.14 18.69
C ALA A 314 -25.07 15.19 19.68
N LYS A 315 -25.98 14.23 19.62
CA LYS A 315 -27.10 14.12 20.56
C LYS A 315 -26.61 13.88 21.98
N GLU A 316 -25.70 12.93 22.17
CA GLU A 316 -25.09 12.63 23.46
C GLU A 316 -24.33 13.84 24.04
N LEU A 317 -23.60 14.57 23.19
CA LEU A 317 -22.93 15.81 23.58
C LEU A 317 -23.93 16.85 24.14
N MET A 318 -25.04 17.04 23.41
CA MET A 318 -26.08 18.01 23.86
C MET A 318 -26.72 17.59 25.17
N GLU A 319 -26.84 16.30 25.46
CA GLU A 319 -27.38 15.79 26.73
C GLU A 319 -26.39 15.91 27.90
N LYS A 320 -25.08 15.70 27.64
CA LYS A 320 -24.03 15.63 28.68
C LYS A 320 -23.35 16.96 28.99
N VAL A 321 -23.18 17.85 28.02
CA VAL A 321 -22.47 19.11 28.20
C VAL A 321 -23.03 20.00 29.35
N PRO A 322 -24.34 20.02 29.64
CA PRO A 322 -24.84 20.76 30.79
C PRO A 322 -24.36 20.28 32.17
N SER A 323 -23.96 19.00 32.25
CA SER A 323 -23.53 18.36 33.51
C SER A 323 -22.04 18.05 33.59
N GLU A 324 -21.32 18.04 32.50
CA GLU A 324 -19.90 17.68 32.43
C GLU A 324 -19.05 18.79 31.82
N GLN A 325 -17.95 19.17 32.51
CA GLN A 325 -17.05 20.21 32.01
C GLN A 325 -16.16 19.76 30.84
N LYS A 326 -16.02 18.47 30.61
CA LYS A 326 -15.20 17.88 29.53
C LYS A 326 -15.94 16.70 28.89
N TYR A 327 -16.03 16.72 27.58
CA TYR A 327 -16.57 15.64 26.78
C TYR A 327 -15.55 15.23 25.72
N MET A 328 -15.28 13.93 25.61
CA MET A 328 -14.44 13.38 24.55
C MET A 328 -15.29 12.55 23.60
N THR A 329 -15.17 12.81 22.31
CA THR A 329 -15.72 11.98 21.24
C THR A 329 -14.63 11.13 20.61
N SER A 330 -14.99 10.04 19.97
CA SER A 330 -14.07 9.15 19.25
C SER A 330 -13.81 9.63 17.82
#